data_00668aad883b6f41b4e78a8c4efb79cb
#
_entry.id   00668aad883b6f41b4e78a8c4efb79cb
#
_cell.length_a   1.000
_cell.length_b   1.000
_cell.length_c   1.000
_cell.angle_alpha   90.00
_cell.angle_beta   90.00
_cell.angle_gamma   90.00
#
_symmetry.space_group_name_H-M   'P 1'
#
loop_
_entity.id
_entity.type
_entity.pdbx_description
1 polymer ?
#
loop_
_entity_poly.entity_id
_entity_poly.type
_entity_poly.pdbx_seq_one_letter_code
_entity_poly.pdbx_strand_id
1 'polypeptide(L)' 'RENIRVGVVHGPGSKIRPVWFDLQRRKHQICTITNTWRERVGQVELLHFCVTDDGALYELTYNLSSGCWHLLLVEAL' A
#
# COMPACT_ATOMS: atom_id res chain seq x y z
N ARG A 1 -0.97 -8.57 10.04
CA ARG A 1 -1.66 -8.16 8.82
C ARG A 1 -2.98 -7.49 9.15
N GLU A 2 -3.17 -6.31 8.67
CA GLU A 2 -4.29 -5.47 9.05
C GLU A 2 -4.94 -4.87 7.82
N ASN A 3 -6.28 -4.93 7.74
CA ASN A 3 -7.05 -4.25 6.69
C ASN A 3 -7.01 -2.76 6.92
N ILE A 4 -6.73 -2.00 5.86
CA ILE A 4 -6.69 -0.55 5.95
C ILE A 4 -7.39 0.07 4.74
N ARG A 5 -7.79 1.32 4.89
CA ARG A 5 -8.25 2.13 3.76
C ARG A 5 -7.07 2.87 3.17
N VAL A 6 -7.02 2.91 1.84
CA VAL A 6 -5.94 3.58 1.13
C VAL A 6 -6.54 4.46 0.04
N GLY A 7 -6.12 5.70 -0.02
CA GLY A 7 -6.45 6.57 -1.11
C GLY A 7 -5.46 6.37 -2.24
N VAL A 8 -5.95 6.23 -3.46
CA VAL A 8 -5.11 5.98 -4.62
C VAL A 8 -5.39 6.97 -5.73
N VAL A 9 -4.37 7.19 -6.55
CA VAL A 9 -4.50 7.91 -7.81
C VAL A 9 -4.32 6.89 -8.92
N HIS A 10 -5.28 6.89 -9.86
CA HIS A 10 -5.22 6.00 -11.02
C HIS A 10 -4.52 6.74 -12.16
N GLY A 11 -3.49 6.11 -12.69
CA GLY A 11 -2.75 6.62 -13.82
C GLY A 11 -3.11 5.88 -15.10
N PRO A 12 -2.49 6.26 -16.22
CA PRO A 12 -2.72 5.58 -17.48
C PRO A 12 -2.22 4.15 -17.43
N GLY A 13 -2.86 3.25 -18.18
CA GLY A 13 -2.45 1.85 -18.27
C GLY A 13 -2.72 1.04 -17.02
N SER A 14 -3.79 1.33 -16.30
CA SER A 14 -4.20 0.61 -15.10
C SER A 14 -3.21 0.71 -13.94
N LYS A 15 -2.37 1.72 -13.95
CA LYS A 15 -1.42 1.94 -12.85
C LYS A 15 -2.15 2.61 -11.70
N ILE A 16 -1.80 2.20 -10.48
CA ILE A 16 -2.31 2.84 -9.27
C ILE A 16 -1.14 3.30 -8.42
N ARG A 17 -1.37 4.38 -7.67
CA ARG A 17 -0.37 4.94 -6.78
C ARG A 17 -1.04 5.31 -5.47
N PRO A 18 -0.67 4.67 -4.35
CA PRO A 18 -1.23 5.07 -3.07
C PRO A 18 -0.70 6.44 -2.66
N VAL A 19 -1.58 7.26 -2.11
CA VAL A 19 -1.22 8.63 -1.71
C VAL A 19 -1.47 8.89 -0.23
N TRP A 20 -2.35 8.11 0.41
CA TRP A 20 -2.55 8.17 1.86
C TRP A 20 -3.15 6.84 2.32
N PHE A 21 -3.08 6.58 3.62
CA PHE A 21 -3.76 5.43 4.20
C PHE A 21 -4.19 5.76 5.62
N ASP A 22 -5.25 5.07 6.08
CA ASP A 22 -5.74 5.18 7.44
C ASP A 22 -5.19 4.04 8.27
N LEU A 23 -4.60 4.38 9.40
CA LEU A 23 -4.10 3.39 10.36
C LEU A 23 -4.45 3.90 11.75
N GLN A 24 -5.17 3.07 12.53
CA GLN A 24 -5.55 3.41 13.89
C GLN A 24 -6.26 4.76 13.97
N ARG A 25 -7.20 4.96 13.04
CA ARG A 25 -8.03 6.17 12.95
C ARG A 25 -7.26 7.44 12.63
N ARG A 26 -6.05 7.30 12.10
CA ARG A 26 -5.24 8.42 11.67
C ARG A 26 -4.92 8.29 10.21
N LYS A 27 -5.02 9.40 9.50
CA LYS A 27 -4.63 9.44 8.10
C LYS A 27 -3.13 9.73 8.01
N HIS A 28 -2.43 8.87 7.28
CA HIS A 28 -1.01 9.03 7.02
C HIS A 28 -0.82 9.43 5.57
N GLN A 29 -0.22 10.60 5.36
CA GLN A 29 0.12 11.03 4.01
C GLN A 29 1.40 10.34 3.58
N ILE A 30 1.38 9.76 2.38
CA ILE A 30 2.57 9.10 1.86
C ILE A 30 3.49 10.16 1.28
N CYS A 31 4.72 10.21 1.80
CA CYS A 31 5.74 11.13 1.31
C CYS A 31 6.45 10.56 0.10
N THR A 32 6.82 9.27 0.16
CA THR A 32 7.63 8.65 -0.89
C THR A 32 7.23 7.20 -1.04
N ILE A 33 7.17 6.71 -2.27
CA ILE A 33 7.09 5.29 -2.55
C ILE A 33 8.50 4.84 -2.90
N THR A 34 9.09 4.01 -2.04
CA THR A 34 10.49 3.63 -2.17
C THR A 34 10.68 2.38 -3.01
N ASN A 35 9.65 1.53 -3.11
CA ASN A 35 9.74 0.30 -3.88
C ASN A 35 8.34 -0.20 -4.21
N THR A 36 8.21 -0.86 -5.36
CA THR A 36 6.96 -1.52 -5.73
C THR A 36 7.32 -2.83 -6.44
N TRP A 37 6.50 -3.86 -6.21
CA TRP A 37 6.67 -5.10 -6.96
C TRP A 37 5.34 -5.84 -7.01
N ARG A 38 5.28 -6.84 -7.87
CA ARG A 38 4.10 -7.65 -8.09
C ARG A 38 4.42 -9.09 -7.71
N GLU A 39 3.48 -9.73 -7.06
CA GLU A 39 3.62 -11.11 -6.63
C GLU A 39 2.37 -11.88 -6.99
N ARG A 40 2.54 -13.13 -7.39
CA ARG A 40 1.42 -14.03 -7.62
C ARG A 40 1.47 -15.16 -6.61
N VAL A 41 0.36 -15.35 -5.88
CA VAL A 41 0.21 -16.45 -4.92
C VAL A 41 -1.00 -17.26 -5.39
N GLY A 42 -0.72 -18.43 -5.98
CA GLY A 42 -1.79 -19.20 -6.64
C GLY A 42 -2.36 -18.42 -7.81
N GLN A 43 -3.66 -18.15 -7.76
CA GLN A 43 -4.33 -17.36 -8.79
C GLN A 43 -4.56 -15.91 -8.36
N VAL A 44 -4.04 -15.53 -7.21
CA VAL A 44 -4.21 -14.20 -6.67
C VAL A 44 -2.99 -13.35 -7.00
N GLU A 45 -3.24 -12.17 -7.55
CA GLU A 45 -2.19 -11.22 -7.86
C GLU A 45 -2.16 -10.12 -6.82
N LEU A 46 -0.97 -9.83 -6.29
CA LEU A 46 -0.77 -8.84 -5.25
C LEU A 46 0.18 -7.75 -5.75
N LEU A 47 -0.12 -6.50 -5.43
CA LEU A 47 0.78 -5.38 -5.65
C LEU A 47 1.33 -4.96 -4.29
N HIS A 48 2.64 -4.84 -4.20
CA HIS A 48 3.31 -4.44 -2.97
C HIS A 48 3.91 -3.06 -3.14
N PHE A 49 3.76 -2.24 -2.12
CA PHE A 49 4.32 -0.88 -2.09
C PHE A 49 5.02 -0.67 -0.77
N CYS A 50 6.30 -0.29 -0.82
CA CYS A 50 6.98 0.23 0.36
C CYS A 50 6.89 1.74 0.32
N VAL A 51 6.33 2.32 1.36
CA VAL A 51 6.05 3.76 1.40
C VAL A 51 6.55 4.34 2.71
N THR A 52 6.85 5.63 2.69
CA THR A 52 7.24 6.34 3.90
C THR A 52 6.27 7.49 4.17
N ASP A 53 6.02 7.74 5.43
CA ASP A 53 5.52 9.01 5.89
C ASP A 53 6.69 9.75 6.59
N ASP A 54 6.39 10.71 7.47
CA ASP A 54 7.47 11.46 8.11
C ASP A 54 8.11 10.74 9.30
N GLY A 55 7.69 9.54 9.63
CA GLY A 55 8.21 8.84 10.81
C GLY A 55 8.52 7.37 10.63
N ALA A 56 8.04 6.74 9.57
CA ALA A 56 8.16 5.30 9.46
C ALA A 56 8.13 4.82 8.03
N LEU A 57 8.55 3.59 7.85
CA LEU A 57 8.42 2.84 6.59
C LEU A 57 7.30 1.83 6.78
N TYR A 58 6.44 1.73 5.77
CA TYR A 58 5.29 0.82 5.79
C TYR A 58 5.31 -0.03 4.53
N GLU A 59 4.89 -1.28 4.66
CA GLU A 59 4.65 -2.11 3.47
C GLU A 59 3.15 -2.31 3.33
N LEU A 60 2.60 -1.86 2.20
CA LEU A 60 1.18 -1.98 1.87
C LEU A 60 1.03 -3.00 0.76
N THR A 61 -0.03 -3.80 0.83
CA THR A 61 -0.32 -4.81 -0.18
C THR A 61 -1.74 -4.62 -0.69
N TYR A 62 -1.89 -4.58 -2.00
CA TYR A 62 -3.19 -4.53 -2.66
C TYR A 62 -3.49 -5.86 -3.32
N ASN A 63 -4.63 -6.45 -2.96
CA ASN A 63 -5.09 -7.69 -3.54
C ASN A 63 -5.96 -7.36 -4.74
N LEU A 64 -5.49 -7.69 -5.94
CA LEU A 64 -6.20 -7.36 -7.18
C LEU A 64 -7.50 -8.12 -7.33
N SER A 65 -7.63 -9.29 -6.68
CA SER A 65 -8.85 -10.08 -6.75
C SER A 65 -9.96 -9.55 -5.86
N SER A 66 -9.62 -9.15 -4.64
CA SER A 66 -10.60 -8.70 -3.66
C SER A 66 -10.76 -7.18 -3.60
N GLY A 67 -9.77 -6.45 -4.10
CA GLY A 67 -9.76 -4.98 -3.99
C GLY A 67 -9.44 -4.48 -2.61
N CYS A 68 -8.84 -5.31 -1.76
CA CYS A 68 -8.54 -4.95 -0.39
C CYS A 68 -7.08 -4.60 -0.20
N TRP A 69 -6.83 -3.65 0.69
CA TRP A 69 -5.49 -3.25 1.08
C TRP A 69 -5.16 -3.79 2.45
N HIS A 70 -3.91 -4.19 2.63
CA HIS A 70 -3.41 -4.69 3.91
C HIS A 70 -2.11 -4.00 4.26
N LEU A 71 -1.91 -3.77 5.54
CA LEU A 71 -0.63 -3.33 6.08
C LEU A 71 0.13 -4.56 6.53
N LEU A 72 1.34 -4.77 6.01
CA LEU A 72 2.15 -5.94 6.33
C LEU A 72 3.26 -5.63 7.31
N LEU A 73 3.81 -4.44 7.26
CA LEU A 73 5.02 -4.14 8.03
C LEU A 73 5.03 -2.66 8.37
N VAL A 74 5.50 -2.36 9.58
CA VAL A 74 5.81 -0.99 10.00
C VAL A 74 7.21 -1.00 10.60
N GLU A 75 8.04 -0.07 10.14
CA GLU A 75 9.41 0.08 10.65
C GLU A 75 9.68 1.54 10.90
N ALA A 76 10.15 1.87 12.10
CA ALA A 76 10.55 3.24 12.41
C ALA A 76 11.78 3.63 11.60
N LEU A 77 11.79 4.85 11.12
CA LEU A 77 12.94 5.38 10.39
C LEU A 77 13.98 5.97 11.34
#